data_5ba2f182e1a8e95dd942ea14c1ba478c
#
_entry.id   5ba2f182e1a8e95dd942ea14c1ba478c
#
_cell.length_a   1.000
_cell.length_b   1.000
_cell.length_c   1.000
_cell.angle_alpha   90.00
_cell.angle_beta   90.00
_cell.angle_gamma   90.00
#
_symmetry.space_group_name_H-M   'P 1'
#
loop_
_entity.id
_entity.type
_entity.pdbx_description
1 polymer ?
#
loop_
_entity_poly.entity_id
_entity_poly.type
_entity_poly.pdbx_seq_one_letter_code
_entity_poly.pdbx_strand_id
1 'polypeptide(L)'
;MDKLITDFKKITKEMKLKTLLTGLLMSLAFATTSAQCGIENKAFKSGEFLYYDLFFNWKFIWVKVGTASMSTVSSTYDGKSAFRTSLITRGNNKLDKFFVMRDTLLSYCTDNITPLYFRKGALEGKRYYVDELWYSYPKGNCHLRQHRIEHDGRHVWKESEYQDCIYDMMSIFLRARNFDASKLKKGQNIPMPISDAKHLSNSWLKYVGKETFKVEGSNEKFRCLVFSFIEREDGKNHELIRFYITDDTNHIPVRLDMFLSFGSAKAFLKGYKGIRNPMTSKLK
;
A
#
# COMPACT_ATOMS: atom_id res chain seq x y z
N MET A 1 3.51 -0.18 74.90
CA MET A 1 3.49 1.00 74.04
C MET A 1 4.30 0.73 72.76
N ASP A 2 5.46 0.08 72.86
CA ASP A 2 6.39 -0.20 71.69
C ASP A 2 5.81 -1.13 70.61
N LYS A 3 5.00 -2.12 71.00
CA LYS A 3 4.42 -3.06 70.06
C LYS A 3 3.41 -2.40 69.08
N LEU A 4 2.63 -1.44 69.63
CA LEU A 4 1.65 -0.69 68.83
C LEU A 4 2.32 0.24 67.81
N ILE A 5 3.45 0.84 68.13
CA ILE A 5 4.22 1.74 67.29
C ILE A 5 4.90 0.94 66.14
N THR A 6 5.34 -0.29 66.44
CA THR A 6 5.96 -1.17 65.45
C THR A 6 4.94 -1.68 64.41
N ASP A 7 3.73 -2.03 64.87
CA ASP A 7 2.64 -2.48 63.99
C ASP A 7 2.12 -1.33 63.09
N PHE A 8 2.02 -0.10 63.63
CA PHE A 8 1.63 1.08 62.84
C PHE A 8 2.68 1.44 61.75
N LYS A 9 3.99 1.31 62.04
CA LYS A 9 5.06 1.51 61.06
C LYS A 9 5.05 0.44 59.95
N LYS A 10 4.70 -0.80 60.28
CA LYS A 10 4.59 -1.90 59.33
C LYS A 10 3.40 -1.69 58.39
N ILE A 11 2.24 -1.31 58.89
CA ILE A 11 1.02 -1.01 58.11
C ILE A 11 1.24 0.17 57.16
N THR A 12 1.88 1.26 57.63
CA THR A 12 2.18 2.44 56.76
C THR A 12 3.20 2.12 55.69
N LYS A 13 4.17 1.23 55.96
CA LYS A 13 5.15 0.77 54.95
C LYS A 13 4.51 -0.10 53.87
N GLU A 14 3.59 -1.01 54.27
CA GLU A 14 2.84 -1.85 53.32
C GLU A 14 1.83 -1.02 52.48
N MET A 15 1.17 -0.02 53.08
CA MET A 15 0.31 0.89 52.31
C MET A 15 1.10 1.72 51.30
N LYS A 16 2.26 2.28 51.67
CA LYS A 16 3.12 3.02 50.74
C LYS A 16 3.64 2.11 49.59
N LEU A 17 3.98 0.87 49.91
CA LEU A 17 4.43 -0.10 48.88
C LEU A 17 3.29 -0.46 47.93
N LYS A 18 2.07 -0.68 48.40
CA LYS A 18 0.89 -0.95 47.57
C LYS A 18 0.53 0.26 46.72
N THR A 19 0.60 1.48 47.23
CA THR A 19 0.33 2.70 46.45
C THR A 19 1.41 2.94 45.39
N LEU A 20 2.69 2.62 45.67
CA LEU A 20 3.77 2.70 44.70
C LEU A 20 3.61 1.65 43.60
N LEU A 21 3.22 0.40 43.94
CA LEU A 21 2.96 -0.66 42.95
C LEU A 21 1.74 -0.33 42.09
N THR A 22 0.67 0.24 42.65
CA THR A 22 -0.52 0.66 41.90
C THR A 22 -0.21 1.83 40.98
N GLY A 23 0.63 2.78 41.40
CA GLY A 23 1.11 3.89 40.57
C GLY A 23 2.02 3.42 39.42
N LEU A 24 2.88 2.41 39.67
CA LEU A 24 3.76 1.83 38.67
C LEU A 24 2.97 0.99 37.63
N LEU A 25 1.93 0.28 38.06
CA LEU A 25 1.03 -0.46 37.17
C LEU A 25 0.15 0.46 36.30
N MET A 26 -0.26 1.62 36.82
CA MET A 26 -0.98 2.63 36.02
C MET A 26 -0.09 3.34 35.01
N SER A 27 1.21 3.51 35.26
CA SER A 27 2.13 4.13 34.31
C SER A 27 2.54 3.21 33.14
N LEU A 28 2.38 1.89 33.29
CA LEU A 28 2.61 0.92 32.22
C LEU A 28 1.42 0.78 31.24
N ALA A 29 0.28 1.39 31.54
CA ALA A 29 -0.92 1.35 30.68
C ALA A 29 -0.94 2.42 29.57
N PHE A 30 0.08 3.29 29.47
CA PHE A 30 0.35 4.01 28.22
C PHE A 30 1.09 3.11 27.24
N ALA A 31 0.50 1.94 26.93
CA ALA A 31 0.83 1.25 25.71
C ALA A 31 0.60 2.27 24.59
N THR A 32 1.69 2.70 23.96
CA THR A 32 1.65 3.39 22.69
C THR A 32 0.72 2.60 21.79
N THR A 33 -0.48 3.12 21.54
CA THR A 33 -1.31 2.64 20.44
C THR A 33 -0.51 2.91 19.18
N SER A 34 0.38 1.99 18.86
CA SER A 34 1.01 1.94 17.56
C SER A 34 -0.14 2.00 16.56
N ALA A 35 -0.11 2.96 15.64
CA ALA A 35 -1.15 3.09 14.65
C ALA A 35 -1.40 1.70 14.06
N GLN A 36 -2.60 1.16 14.26
CA GLN A 36 -3.00 -0.20 13.90
C GLN A 36 -2.66 -0.54 12.43
N CYS A 37 -2.50 0.52 11.59
CA CYS A 37 -2.24 0.43 10.16
C CYS A 37 -0.76 0.55 9.77
N GLY A 38 0.15 0.80 10.72
CA GLY A 38 1.57 0.99 10.43
C GLY A 38 2.31 -0.32 10.17
N ILE A 39 3.35 -0.24 9.34
CA ILE A 39 4.37 -1.28 9.15
C ILE A 39 5.73 -0.62 8.97
N GLU A 40 6.79 -1.21 9.51
CA GLU A 40 8.14 -0.70 9.34
C GLU A 40 8.54 -0.69 7.87
N ASN A 41 9.02 0.47 7.38
CA ASN A 41 9.51 0.58 6.02
C ASN A 41 10.96 0.08 5.91
N LYS A 42 11.17 -1.02 5.20
CA LYS A 42 12.50 -1.61 4.88
C LYS A 42 12.78 -1.61 3.39
N ALA A 43 11.78 -1.40 2.54
CA ALA A 43 11.84 -1.64 1.10
C ALA A 43 12.29 -0.44 0.28
N PHE A 44 11.94 0.78 0.66
CA PHE A 44 12.20 1.97 -0.15
C PHE A 44 12.73 3.16 0.67
N LYS A 45 13.23 4.17 -0.01
CA LYS A 45 13.67 5.44 0.59
C LYS A 45 13.27 6.62 -0.30
N SER A 46 13.44 7.83 0.21
CA SER A 46 13.30 9.06 -0.57
C SER A 46 14.24 9.08 -1.78
N GLY A 47 13.71 9.50 -2.93
CA GLY A 47 14.42 9.53 -4.21
C GLY A 47 14.29 8.25 -5.02
N GLU A 48 13.50 7.27 -4.57
CA GLU A 48 13.20 6.10 -5.40
C GLU A 48 12.36 6.51 -6.61
N PHE A 49 12.77 6.00 -7.78
CA PHE A 49 12.06 6.18 -9.04
C PHE A 49 12.06 4.87 -9.82
N LEU A 50 10.88 4.42 -10.20
CA LEU A 50 10.63 3.21 -10.98
C LEU A 50 9.96 3.59 -12.30
N TYR A 51 10.37 2.98 -13.40
CA TYR A 51 9.86 3.27 -14.73
C TYR A 51 9.44 1.98 -15.45
N TYR A 52 8.27 2.00 -16.09
CA TYR A 52 7.62 0.84 -16.69
C TYR A 52 7.18 1.11 -18.13
N ASP A 53 7.29 0.09 -18.97
CA ASP A 53 6.58 0.00 -20.24
C ASP A 53 5.24 -0.71 -20.04
N LEU A 54 4.17 -0.17 -20.64
CA LEU A 54 2.84 -0.72 -20.59
C LEU A 54 2.46 -1.37 -21.91
N PHE A 55 1.90 -2.57 -21.83
CA PHE A 55 1.42 -3.34 -22.96
C PHE A 55 -0.04 -3.73 -22.75
N PHE A 56 -0.78 -3.83 -23.85
CA PHE A 56 -2.16 -4.32 -23.87
C PHE A 56 -2.28 -5.44 -24.89
N ASN A 57 -3.08 -6.46 -24.55
CA ASN A 57 -3.38 -7.56 -25.47
C ASN A 57 -4.47 -7.14 -26.44
N TRP A 58 -4.13 -7.00 -27.71
CA TRP A 58 -5.06 -6.74 -28.79
C TRP A 58 -5.11 -7.93 -29.74
N LYS A 59 -6.22 -8.64 -29.76
CA LYS A 59 -6.43 -9.79 -30.68
C LYS A 59 -5.22 -10.75 -30.71
N PHE A 60 -4.76 -11.19 -29.54
CA PHE A 60 -3.61 -12.09 -29.35
C PHE A 60 -2.21 -11.47 -29.56
N ILE A 61 -2.12 -10.18 -29.86
CA ILE A 61 -0.85 -9.48 -30.02
C ILE A 61 -0.66 -8.51 -28.85
N TRP A 62 0.53 -8.50 -28.25
CA TRP A 62 0.89 -7.53 -27.22
C TRP A 62 1.43 -6.25 -27.85
N VAL A 63 0.73 -5.16 -27.67
CA VAL A 63 1.10 -3.85 -28.21
C VAL A 63 1.53 -2.95 -27.08
N LYS A 64 2.67 -2.26 -27.22
CA LYS A 64 3.09 -1.22 -26.28
C LYS A 64 2.14 -0.03 -26.38
N VAL A 65 1.38 0.21 -25.30
CA VAL A 65 0.33 1.24 -25.26
C VAL A 65 0.71 2.49 -24.48
N GLY A 66 1.81 2.44 -23.72
CA GLY A 66 2.21 3.59 -22.92
C GLY A 66 3.37 3.30 -21.98
N THR A 67 3.49 4.16 -20.99
CA THR A 67 4.49 4.09 -19.93
C THR A 67 3.87 4.44 -18.58
N ALA A 68 4.48 3.96 -17.51
CA ALA A 68 4.18 4.40 -16.15
C ALA A 68 5.47 4.74 -15.41
N SER A 69 5.41 5.73 -14.52
CA SER A 69 6.51 6.05 -13.64
C SER A 69 6.01 6.23 -12.21
N MET A 70 6.73 5.69 -11.25
CA MET A 70 6.45 5.84 -9.84
C MET A 70 7.64 6.50 -9.15
N SER A 71 7.38 7.52 -8.34
CA SER A 71 8.39 8.20 -7.53
C SER A 71 7.96 8.26 -6.07
N THR A 72 8.90 8.06 -5.15
CA THR A 72 8.69 8.20 -3.71
C THR A 72 9.70 9.19 -3.15
N VAL A 73 9.23 10.23 -2.48
CA VAL A 73 10.08 11.27 -1.87
C VAL A 73 9.63 11.58 -0.45
N SER A 74 10.57 11.99 0.40
CA SER A 74 10.25 12.57 1.70
C SER A 74 9.50 13.89 1.50
N SER A 75 8.49 14.14 2.32
CA SER A 75 7.59 15.28 2.24
C SER A 75 7.03 15.57 3.63
N THR A 76 6.08 16.48 3.70
CA THR A 76 5.25 16.74 4.89
C THR A 76 3.78 16.67 4.51
N TYR A 77 2.96 16.21 5.45
CA TYR A 77 1.50 16.26 5.36
C TYR A 77 0.95 16.76 6.70
N ASP A 78 0.18 17.84 6.69
CA ASP A 78 -0.30 18.54 7.89
C ASP A 78 0.82 18.82 8.91
N GLY A 79 1.98 19.29 8.42
CA GLY A 79 3.15 19.64 9.24
C GLY A 79 3.94 18.46 9.80
N LYS A 80 3.55 17.21 9.51
CA LYS A 80 4.22 15.99 9.98
C LYS A 80 5.03 15.33 8.86
N SER A 81 6.13 14.66 9.23
CA SER A 81 6.94 13.86 8.29
C SER A 81 6.07 12.83 7.58
N ALA A 82 6.23 12.73 6.26
CA ALA A 82 5.51 11.79 5.43
C ALA A 82 6.32 11.38 4.20
N PHE A 83 6.01 10.24 3.61
CA PHE A 83 6.37 9.93 2.23
C PHE A 83 5.25 10.38 1.30
N ARG A 84 5.64 11.03 0.20
CA ARG A 84 4.77 11.31 -0.93
C ARG A 84 5.15 10.37 -2.08
N THR A 85 4.20 9.54 -2.50
CA THR A 85 4.38 8.64 -3.65
C THR A 85 3.44 9.05 -4.78
N SER A 86 3.99 9.15 -5.99
CA SER A 86 3.23 9.51 -7.19
C SER A 86 3.41 8.44 -8.25
N LEU A 87 2.30 8.00 -8.86
CA LEU A 87 2.29 7.15 -10.05
C LEU A 87 1.66 7.94 -11.19
N ILE A 88 2.38 8.05 -12.29
CA ILE A 88 1.91 8.74 -13.50
C ILE A 88 1.88 7.74 -14.64
N THR A 89 0.71 7.56 -15.24
CA THR A 89 0.50 6.70 -16.40
C THR A 89 0.21 7.56 -17.62
N ARG A 90 0.86 7.25 -18.73
CA ARG A 90 0.68 7.97 -20.00
C ARG A 90 0.56 7.00 -21.15
N GLY A 91 -0.56 7.07 -21.86
CA GLY A 91 -0.76 6.37 -23.13
C GLY A 91 0.19 6.84 -24.21
N ASN A 92 0.35 6.04 -25.24
CA ASN A 92 1.08 6.41 -26.44
C ASN A 92 0.24 7.36 -27.29
N ASN A 93 0.75 8.55 -27.63
CA ASN A 93 0.05 9.57 -28.40
C ASN A 93 -0.49 9.05 -29.76
N LYS A 94 0.17 8.05 -30.36
CA LYS A 94 -0.31 7.41 -31.60
C LYS A 94 -1.61 6.62 -31.41
N LEU A 95 -1.86 6.16 -30.18
CA LEU A 95 -3.05 5.40 -29.80
C LEU A 95 -4.16 6.29 -29.19
N ASP A 96 -3.89 7.56 -28.91
CA ASP A 96 -4.87 8.50 -28.36
C ASP A 96 -6.12 8.67 -29.28
N LYS A 97 -5.98 8.39 -30.55
CA LYS A 97 -7.12 8.35 -31.50
C LYS A 97 -8.13 7.25 -31.17
N PHE A 98 -7.69 6.19 -30.48
CA PHE A 98 -8.51 5.05 -30.11
C PHE A 98 -8.91 5.13 -28.63
N PHE A 99 -7.95 5.41 -27.77
CA PHE A 99 -8.18 5.50 -26.32
C PHE A 99 -7.11 6.35 -25.64
N VAL A 100 -7.53 7.44 -25.03
CA VAL A 100 -6.66 8.30 -24.21
C VAL A 100 -6.52 7.68 -22.82
N MET A 101 -5.29 7.60 -22.31
CA MET A 101 -5.01 7.17 -20.94
C MET A 101 -3.99 8.15 -20.30
N ARG A 102 -4.43 8.88 -19.31
CA ARG A 102 -3.64 9.88 -18.58
C ARG A 102 -4.06 9.85 -17.11
N ASP A 103 -3.39 9.03 -16.32
CA ASP A 103 -3.73 8.90 -14.91
C ASP A 103 -2.59 9.41 -14.04
N THR A 104 -2.96 10.06 -12.96
CA THR A 104 -2.05 10.47 -11.90
C THR A 104 -2.61 10.02 -10.57
N LEU A 105 -1.86 9.19 -9.86
CA LEU A 105 -2.14 8.80 -8.50
C LEU A 105 -1.12 9.45 -7.58
N LEU A 106 -1.59 9.99 -6.47
CA LEU A 106 -0.80 10.63 -5.44
C LEU A 106 -1.22 10.05 -4.10
N SER A 107 -0.26 9.64 -3.28
CA SER A 107 -0.53 9.17 -1.93
C SER A 107 0.48 9.78 -0.94
N TYR A 108 -0.01 10.11 0.24
CA TYR A 108 0.80 10.44 1.40
C TYR A 108 0.61 9.36 2.46
N CYS A 109 1.70 8.91 3.04
CA CYS A 109 1.70 8.02 4.19
C CYS A 109 2.76 8.45 5.19
N THR A 110 2.59 8.05 6.45
CA THR A 110 3.60 8.27 7.50
C THR A 110 4.88 7.48 7.20
N ASP A 111 5.94 7.70 7.98
CA ASP A 111 7.20 6.97 7.86
C ASP A 111 7.04 5.45 8.06
N ASN A 112 6.01 5.02 8.80
CA ASN A 112 5.61 3.62 8.98
C ASN A 112 4.45 3.19 8.05
N ILE A 113 4.28 3.88 6.93
CA ILE A 113 3.34 3.52 5.82
C ILE A 113 1.86 3.50 6.26
N THR A 114 1.49 4.24 7.29
CA THR A 114 0.07 4.48 7.60
C THR A 114 -0.50 5.47 6.59
N PRO A 115 -1.60 5.17 5.88
CA PRO A 115 -2.20 6.09 4.90
C PRO A 115 -2.63 7.41 5.55
N LEU A 116 -2.44 8.53 4.84
CA LEU A 116 -2.86 9.87 5.26
C LEU A 116 -3.80 10.51 4.23
N TYR A 117 -3.44 10.42 2.96
CA TYR A 117 -4.19 11.00 1.86
C TYR A 117 -3.92 10.25 0.57
N PHE A 118 -4.94 10.11 -0.25
CA PHE A 118 -4.84 9.58 -1.61
C PHE A 118 -5.65 10.42 -2.57
N ARG A 119 -5.13 10.58 -3.79
CA ARG A 119 -5.85 11.19 -4.91
C ARG A 119 -5.54 10.43 -6.20
N LYS A 120 -6.57 10.07 -6.93
CA LYS A 120 -6.49 9.61 -8.32
C LYS A 120 -7.18 10.63 -9.21
N GLY A 121 -6.48 11.18 -10.20
CA GLY A 121 -7.07 11.89 -11.32
C GLY A 121 -6.88 11.03 -12.56
N ALA A 122 -7.96 10.61 -13.21
CA ALA A 122 -7.92 9.70 -14.33
C ALA A 122 -8.66 10.27 -15.53
N LEU A 123 -7.95 10.33 -16.67
CA LEU A 123 -8.54 10.60 -17.99
C LEU A 123 -8.50 9.32 -18.81
N GLU A 124 -9.64 8.64 -18.87
CA GLU A 124 -9.81 7.36 -19.56
C GLU A 124 -10.80 7.54 -20.73
N GLY A 125 -10.26 7.52 -21.95
CA GLY A 125 -11.03 7.89 -23.13
C GLY A 125 -11.43 9.37 -23.10
N LYS A 126 -12.74 9.63 -22.99
CA LYS A 126 -13.30 11.00 -22.86
C LYS A 126 -13.78 11.33 -21.45
N ARG A 127 -13.60 10.40 -20.48
CA ARG A 127 -14.10 10.55 -19.12
C ARG A 127 -12.96 10.97 -18.21
N TYR A 128 -13.11 12.12 -17.55
CA TYR A 128 -12.22 12.54 -16.49
C TYR A 128 -12.95 12.43 -15.17
N TYR A 129 -12.31 11.83 -14.17
CA TYR A 129 -12.84 11.76 -12.81
C TYR A 129 -11.71 11.90 -11.80
N VAL A 130 -12.09 12.26 -10.58
CA VAL A 130 -11.16 12.38 -9.45
C VAL A 130 -11.72 11.59 -8.28
N ASP A 131 -10.86 10.80 -7.65
CA ASP A 131 -11.10 10.12 -6.38
C ASP A 131 -10.14 10.66 -5.33
N GLU A 132 -10.63 11.00 -4.15
CA GLU A 132 -9.84 11.48 -3.02
C GLU A 132 -10.25 10.78 -1.73
N LEU A 133 -9.25 10.41 -0.93
CA LEU A 133 -9.42 9.76 0.37
C LEU A 133 -8.59 10.50 1.41
N TRP A 134 -9.20 10.90 2.52
CA TRP A 134 -8.53 11.43 3.69
C TRP A 134 -8.69 10.44 4.84
N TYR A 135 -7.58 10.14 5.49
CA TYR A 135 -7.51 9.18 6.58
C TYR A 135 -7.25 9.88 7.90
N SER A 136 -8.00 9.52 8.93
CA SER A 136 -7.71 9.86 10.31
C SER A 136 -7.95 8.64 11.21
N TYR A 137 -7.36 8.64 12.40
CA TYR A 137 -7.35 7.46 13.25
C TYR A 137 -7.81 7.78 14.68
N PRO A 138 -9.05 8.28 14.88
CA PRO A 138 -9.57 8.56 16.21
C PRO A 138 -9.70 7.26 17.01
N LYS A 139 -9.13 7.23 18.22
CA LYS A 139 -9.16 6.05 19.12
C LYS A 139 -8.65 4.74 18.46
N GLY A 140 -7.81 4.84 17.41
CA GLY A 140 -7.24 3.70 16.72
C GLY A 140 -8.10 3.14 15.57
N ASN A 141 -9.34 3.60 15.38
CA ASN A 141 -10.18 3.23 14.25
C ASN A 141 -9.78 4.00 13.00
N CYS A 142 -9.94 3.38 11.82
CA CYS A 142 -9.75 4.05 10.54
C CYS A 142 -11.00 4.85 10.17
N HIS A 143 -10.95 6.16 10.30
CA HIS A 143 -11.98 7.07 9.79
C HIS A 143 -11.57 7.54 8.40
N LEU A 144 -12.44 7.28 7.42
CA LEU A 144 -12.21 7.54 6.00
C LEU A 144 -13.23 8.54 5.49
N ARG A 145 -12.76 9.71 5.06
CA ARG A 145 -13.55 10.68 4.32
C ARG A 145 -13.22 10.53 2.83
N GLN A 146 -14.25 10.32 2.03
CA GLN A 146 -14.15 9.99 0.61
C GLN A 146 -14.83 11.06 -0.22
N HIS A 147 -14.21 11.45 -1.33
CA HIS A 147 -14.73 12.39 -2.28
C HIS A 147 -14.51 11.88 -3.69
N ARG A 148 -15.56 11.92 -4.51
CA ARG A 148 -15.47 11.63 -5.92
C ARG A 148 -16.04 12.76 -6.73
N ILE A 149 -15.32 13.19 -7.76
CA ILE A 149 -15.82 14.05 -8.83
C ILE A 149 -16.07 13.14 -10.03
N GLU A 150 -17.33 12.96 -10.37
CA GLU A 150 -17.75 12.16 -11.52
C GLU A 150 -17.43 12.88 -12.84
N HIS A 151 -17.42 12.18 -13.95
CA HIS A 151 -17.13 12.73 -15.28
C HIS A 151 -18.12 13.81 -15.74
N ASP A 152 -19.31 13.89 -15.14
CA ASP A 152 -20.33 14.93 -15.37
C ASP A 152 -20.19 16.13 -14.40
N GLY A 153 -19.14 16.14 -13.57
CA GLY A 153 -18.84 17.20 -12.61
C GLY A 153 -19.57 17.09 -11.29
N ARG A 154 -20.40 16.06 -11.06
CA ARG A 154 -21.05 15.85 -9.76
C ARG A 154 -20.04 15.46 -8.69
N HIS A 155 -20.19 16.04 -7.50
CA HIS A 155 -19.41 15.75 -6.32
C HIS A 155 -20.17 14.76 -5.42
N VAL A 156 -19.56 13.63 -5.10
CA VAL A 156 -20.10 12.61 -4.20
C VAL A 156 -19.18 12.51 -2.98
N TRP A 157 -19.76 12.70 -1.79
CA TRP A 157 -19.07 12.63 -0.51
C TRP A 157 -19.59 11.46 0.29
N LYS A 158 -18.68 10.78 1.00
CA LYS A 158 -18.99 9.71 1.93
C LYS A 158 -18.01 9.74 3.09
N GLU A 159 -18.49 9.45 4.29
CA GLU A 159 -17.66 9.22 5.48
C GLU A 159 -17.98 7.84 6.05
N SER A 160 -16.96 7.15 6.52
CA SER A 160 -17.08 5.80 7.05
C SER A 160 -16.03 5.57 8.12
N GLU A 161 -16.36 4.77 9.12
CA GLU A 161 -15.44 4.35 10.18
C GLU A 161 -15.30 2.83 10.17
N TYR A 162 -14.06 2.34 10.31
CA TYR A 162 -13.71 0.93 10.26
C TYR A 162 -12.79 0.59 11.43
N GLN A 163 -12.97 -0.57 12.02
CA GLN A 163 -12.04 -1.11 13.04
C GLN A 163 -10.74 -1.59 12.40
N ASP A 164 -10.81 -2.07 11.15
CA ASP A 164 -9.68 -2.53 10.38
C ASP A 164 -9.04 -1.40 9.55
N CYS A 165 -7.80 -1.62 9.15
CA CYS A 165 -7.10 -0.70 8.26
C CYS A 165 -7.64 -0.78 6.85
N ILE A 166 -8.06 0.35 6.32
CA ILE A 166 -8.43 0.50 4.92
C ILE A 166 -7.29 1.18 4.17
N TYR A 167 -7.04 0.75 2.95
CA TYR A 167 -5.97 1.24 2.12
C TYR A 167 -6.50 1.87 0.83
N ASP A 168 -5.67 2.67 0.19
CA ASP A 168 -5.79 3.05 -1.22
C ASP A 168 -4.83 2.21 -2.08
N MET A 169 -4.93 2.36 -3.40
CA MET A 169 -4.12 1.61 -4.37
C MET A 169 -2.61 1.81 -4.19
N MET A 170 -2.17 2.99 -3.71
CA MET A 170 -0.75 3.29 -3.54
C MET A 170 -0.24 2.84 -2.18
N SER A 171 -0.98 3.08 -1.11
CA SER A 171 -0.58 2.66 0.23
C SER A 171 -0.53 1.13 0.37
N ILE A 172 -1.47 0.41 -0.28
CA ILE A 172 -1.43 -1.05 -0.31
C ILE A 172 -0.19 -1.58 -1.04
N PHE A 173 0.19 -0.93 -2.14
CA PHE A 173 1.38 -1.26 -2.90
C PHE A 173 2.65 -1.07 -2.05
N LEU A 174 2.79 0.07 -1.37
CA LEU A 174 3.93 0.34 -0.49
C LEU A 174 3.98 -0.63 0.68
N ARG A 175 2.82 -0.97 1.27
CA ARG A 175 2.71 -1.94 2.35
C ARG A 175 3.11 -3.34 1.91
N ALA A 176 2.64 -3.79 0.75
CA ALA A 176 2.95 -5.12 0.20
C ALA A 176 4.45 -5.33 -0.03
N ARG A 177 5.20 -4.27 -0.34
CA ARG A 177 6.67 -4.31 -0.47
C ARG A 177 7.41 -4.51 0.85
N ASN A 178 6.73 -4.38 1.99
CA ASN A 178 7.33 -4.48 3.32
C ASN A 178 6.96 -5.76 4.08
N PHE A 179 6.35 -6.74 3.42
CA PHE A 179 6.08 -8.03 4.02
C PHE A 179 7.36 -8.87 4.17
N ASP A 180 7.43 -9.59 5.28
CA ASP A 180 8.44 -10.62 5.47
C ASP A 180 8.04 -11.88 4.69
N ALA A 181 8.53 -11.97 3.45
CA ALA A 181 8.23 -13.09 2.55
C ALA A 181 8.74 -14.44 3.06
N SER A 182 9.73 -14.47 3.96
CA SER A 182 10.28 -15.71 4.53
C SER A 182 9.25 -16.46 5.40
N LYS A 183 8.27 -15.73 5.92
CA LYS A 183 7.19 -16.26 6.77
C LYS A 183 5.95 -16.69 5.99
N LEU A 184 5.90 -16.42 4.68
CA LEU A 184 4.71 -16.71 3.87
C LEU A 184 4.71 -18.15 3.38
N LYS A 185 3.56 -18.81 3.52
CA LYS A 185 3.30 -20.13 2.96
C LYS A 185 2.58 -19.99 1.61
N LYS A 186 2.95 -20.82 0.63
CA LYS A 186 2.25 -20.86 -0.66
C LYS A 186 0.74 -21.08 -0.46
N GLY A 187 -0.05 -20.24 -1.11
CA GLY A 187 -1.51 -20.23 -0.97
C GLY A 187 -2.03 -19.37 0.19
N GLN A 188 -1.17 -18.80 1.04
CA GLN A 188 -1.58 -17.93 2.14
C GLN A 188 -2.22 -16.65 1.61
N ASN A 189 -3.37 -16.28 2.18
CA ASN A 189 -4.07 -15.04 1.92
C ASN A 189 -3.73 -14.00 2.99
N ILE A 190 -3.53 -12.77 2.55
CA ILE A 190 -3.26 -11.60 3.40
C ILE A 190 -4.36 -10.58 3.11
N PRO A 191 -5.28 -10.31 4.06
CA PRO A 191 -6.37 -9.34 3.86
C PRO A 191 -5.83 -7.96 3.49
N MET A 192 -6.41 -7.35 2.49
CA MET A 192 -6.02 -6.06 1.92
C MET A 192 -7.25 -5.28 1.45
N PRO A 193 -8.13 -4.80 2.37
CA PRO A 193 -9.30 -4.04 1.97
C PRO A 193 -8.89 -2.68 1.39
N ILE A 194 -9.35 -2.40 0.17
CA ILE A 194 -9.05 -1.17 -0.56
C ILE A 194 -10.33 -0.35 -0.75
N SER A 195 -10.23 0.96 -0.56
CA SER A 195 -11.25 1.90 -1.00
C SER A 195 -10.79 2.66 -2.25
N ASP A 196 -11.70 2.81 -3.20
CA ASP A 196 -11.52 3.60 -4.43
C ASP A 196 -12.35 4.90 -4.42
N ALA A 197 -12.75 5.38 -3.24
CA ALA A 197 -13.67 6.49 -2.99
C ALA A 197 -15.16 6.19 -3.34
N LYS A 198 -15.45 5.08 -3.96
CA LYS A 198 -16.80 4.66 -4.30
C LYS A 198 -17.22 3.40 -3.53
N HIS A 199 -16.35 2.42 -3.55
CA HIS A 199 -16.57 1.11 -2.95
C HIS A 199 -15.45 0.74 -2.00
N LEU A 200 -15.77 -0.07 -1.00
CA LEU A 200 -14.80 -0.82 -0.21
C LEU A 200 -14.74 -2.23 -0.78
N SER A 201 -13.57 -2.63 -1.28
CA SER A 201 -13.38 -3.95 -1.84
C SER A 201 -13.15 -5.00 -0.75
N ASN A 202 -13.69 -6.20 -0.94
CA ASN A 202 -13.31 -7.38 -0.18
C ASN A 202 -12.16 -8.07 -0.91
N SER A 203 -10.93 -7.68 -0.60
CA SER A 203 -9.75 -8.08 -1.36
C SER A 203 -8.61 -8.57 -0.48
N TRP A 204 -7.72 -9.36 -1.08
CA TRP A 204 -6.53 -9.92 -0.43
C TRP A 204 -5.40 -10.16 -1.42
N LEU A 205 -4.17 -10.21 -0.89
CA LEU A 205 -3.02 -10.74 -1.60
C LEU A 205 -2.88 -12.24 -1.28
N LYS A 206 -2.78 -13.07 -2.31
CA LYS A 206 -2.45 -14.49 -2.20
C LYS A 206 -1.01 -14.71 -2.61
N TYR A 207 -0.20 -15.27 -1.72
CA TYR A 207 1.16 -15.66 -2.07
C TYR A 207 1.14 -16.90 -2.94
N VAL A 208 1.63 -16.81 -4.18
CA VAL A 208 1.63 -17.90 -5.16
C VAL A 208 2.91 -18.74 -5.08
N GLY A 209 4.06 -18.10 -4.78
CA GLY A 209 5.36 -18.78 -4.69
C GLY A 209 6.49 -17.95 -5.26
N LYS A 210 7.56 -18.64 -5.68
CA LYS A 210 8.75 -18.02 -6.30
C LYS A 210 8.88 -18.44 -7.75
N GLU A 211 9.27 -17.52 -8.61
CA GLU A 211 9.56 -17.76 -10.01
C GLU A 211 10.79 -16.97 -10.44
N THR A 212 11.44 -17.40 -11.52
CA THR A 212 12.45 -16.61 -12.22
C THR A 212 11.83 -15.99 -13.44
N PHE A 213 11.95 -14.66 -13.55
CA PHE A 213 11.36 -13.90 -14.65
C PHE A 213 12.44 -13.16 -15.46
N LYS A 214 12.40 -13.26 -16.78
CA LYS A 214 13.18 -12.44 -17.72
C LYS A 214 12.33 -11.27 -18.17
N VAL A 215 12.84 -10.05 -18.01
CA VAL A 215 12.12 -8.83 -18.40
C VAL A 215 12.01 -8.76 -19.93
N GLU A 216 10.80 -8.55 -20.42
CA GLU A 216 10.50 -8.44 -21.85
C GLU A 216 11.33 -7.32 -22.50
N GLY A 217 11.96 -7.62 -23.64
CA GLY A 217 12.78 -6.67 -24.38
C GLY A 217 14.10 -6.28 -23.69
N SER A 218 14.55 -7.05 -22.69
CA SER A 218 15.86 -6.91 -22.04
C SER A 218 16.52 -8.27 -21.78
N ASN A 219 17.82 -8.25 -21.41
CA ASN A 219 18.51 -9.46 -20.94
C ASN A 219 18.44 -9.61 -19.41
N GLU A 220 17.74 -8.72 -18.73
CA GLU A 220 17.65 -8.74 -17.29
C GLU A 220 16.73 -9.85 -16.80
N LYS A 221 17.20 -10.62 -15.82
CA LYS A 221 16.53 -11.76 -15.22
C LYS A 221 16.51 -11.60 -13.69
N PHE A 222 15.37 -11.86 -13.07
CA PHE A 222 15.19 -11.67 -11.63
C PHE A 222 14.59 -12.91 -10.99
N ARG A 223 15.04 -13.24 -9.76
CA ARG A 223 14.25 -14.06 -8.86
C ARG A 223 13.10 -13.23 -8.34
N CYS A 224 11.89 -13.76 -8.40
CA CYS A 224 10.67 -13.06 -8.03
C CYS A 224 9.85 -13.84 -7.01
N LEU A 225 9.23 -13.10 -6.10
CA LEU A 225 8.06 -13.55 -5.35
C LEU A 225 6.83 -13.23 -6.19
N VAL A 226 5.88 -14.15 -6.27
CA VAL A 226 4.65 -14.00 -7.05
C VAL A 226 3.46 -13.87 -6.11
N PHE A 227 2.66 -12.83 -6.32
CA PHE A 227 1.42 -12.57 -5.59
C PHE A 227 0.27 -12.34 -6.55
N SER A 228 -0.91 -12.82 -6.19
CA SER A 228 -2.17 -12.49 -6.87
C SER A 228 -3.00 -11.58 -5.99
N PHE A 229 -3.40 -10.42 -6.50
CA PHE A 229 -4.40 -9.56 -5.88
C PHE A 229 -5.77 -10.03 -6.34
N ILE A 230 -6.57 -10.46 -5.39
CA ILE A 230 -7.87 -11.07 -5.62
C ILE A 230 -8.93 -10.24 -4.92
N GLU A 231 -10.02 -9.99 -5.61
CA GLU A 231 -11.22 -9.35 -5.09
C GLU A 231 -12.40 -10.34 -5.13
N ARG A 232 -13.26 -10.27 -4.12
CA ARG A 232 -14.50 -11.01 -4.10
C ARG A 232 -15.66 -10.09 -4.41
N GLU A 233 -16.31 -10.33 -5.55
CA GLU A 233 -17.48 -9.62 -6.04
C GLU A 233 -18.56 -10.66 -6.41
N ASP A 234 -19.81 -10.43 -6.03
CA ASP A 234 -20.96 -11.31 -6.31
C ASP A 234 -20.71 -12.80 -5.97
N GLY A 235 -20.02 -13.03 -4.84
CA GLY A 235 -19.72 -14.38 -4.36
C GLY A 235 -18.60 -15.09 -5.11
N LYS A 236 -18.01 -14.49 -6.15
CA LYS A 236 -16.91 -15.05 -6.94
C LYS A 236 -15.60 -14.34 -6.65
N ASN A 237 -14.50 -15.07 -6.79
CA ASN A 237 -13.16 -14.54 -6.64
C ASN A 237 -12.60 -14.17 -8.02
N HIS A 238 -12.19 -12.92 -8.18
CA HIS A 238 -11.60 -12.40 -9.40
C HIS A 238 -10.14 -12.03 -9.14
N GLU A 239 -9.20 -12.65 -9.85
CA GLU A 239 -7.82 -12.21 -9.87
C GLU A 239 -7.75 -10.93 -10.72
N LEU A 240 -7.44 -9.80 -10.08
CA LEU A 240 -7.36 -8.50 -10.77
C LEU A 240 -5.94 -8.22 -11.25
N ILE A 241 -4.93 -8.53 -10.43
CA ILE A 241 -3.53 -8.26 -10.74
C ILE A 241 -2.66 -9.41 -10.23
N ARG A 242 -1.68 -9.84 -11.04
CA ARG A 242 -0.59 -10.69 -10.61
C ARG A 242 0.71 -9.89 -10.61
N PHE A 243 1.38 -9.90 -9.48
CA PHE A 243 2.64 -9.20 -9.25
C PHE A 243 3.80 -10.18 -9.24
N TYR A 244 4.86 -9.85 -9.96
CA TYR A 244 6.17 -10.47 -9.89
C TYR A 244 7.11 -9.44 -9.28
N ILE A 245 7.45 -9.58 -8.00
CA ILE A 245 8.28 -8.64 -7.27
C ILE A 245 9.65 -9.25 -6.98
N THR A 246 10.68 -8.44 -6.91
CA THR A 246 12.05 -8.92 -6.63
C THR A 246 12.12 -9.67 -5.31
N ASP A 247 12.79 -10.85 -5.31
CA ASP A 247 13.06 -11.66 -4.12
C ASP A 247 14.30 -11.11 -3.38
N ASP A 248 14.21 -9.84 -2.98
CA ASP A 248 15.16 -9.11 -2.14
C ASP A 248 14.42 -8.07 -1.30
N THR A 249 15.12 -7.36 -0.43
CA THR A 249 14.50 -6.42 0.52
C THR A 249 13.81 -5.22 -0.16
N ASN A 250 14.10 -4.92 -1.43
CA ASN A 250 13.41 -3.82 -2.14
C ASN A 250 11.99 -4.19 -2.56
N HIS A 251 11.72 -5.48 -2.84
CA HIS A 251 10.43 -5.97 -3.34
C HIS A 251 9.86 -5.12 -4.48
N ILE A 252 10.72 -4.80 -5.48
CA ILE A 252 10.32 -3.99 -6.63
C ILE A 252 9.52 -4.85 -7.61
N PRO A 253 8.33 -4.45 -8.04
CA PRO A 253 7.61 -5.13 -9.10
C PRO A 253 8.40 -5.05 -10.42
N VAL A 254 8.77 -6.20 -10.96
CA VAL A 254 9.41 -6.29 -12.28
C VAL A 254 8.42 -6.58 -13.38
N ARG A 255 7.25 -7.15 -13.01
CA ARG A 255 6.12 -7.37 -13.91
C ARG A 255 4.82 -7.31 -13.14
N LEU A 256 3.80 -6.71 -13.76
CA LEU A 256 2.41 -6.78 -13.34
C LEU A 256 1.59 -7.31 -14.52
N ASP A 257 0.74 -8.30 -14.27
CA ASP A 257 -0.30 -8.75 -15.21
C ASP A 257 -1.64 -8.27 -14.65
N MET A 258 -2.36 -7.46 -15.40
CA MET A 258 -3.65 -6.87 -15.03
C MET A 258 -4.74 -7.53 -15.87
N PHE A 259 -5.74 -8.11 -15.20
CA PHE A 259 -6.87 -8.79 -15.82
C PHE A 259 -8.08 -7.86 -15.82
N LEU A 260 -8.37 -7.27 -16.97
CA LEU A 260 -9.43 -6.29 -17.15
C LEU A 260 -10.66 -6.96 -17.77
N SER A 261 -11.85 -6.40 -17.56
CA SER A 261 -13.10 -6.93 -18.14
C SER A 261 -13.11 -6.96 -19.68
N PHE A 262 -12.30 -6.11 -20.32
CA PHE A 262 -12.20 -5.98 -21.79
C PHE A 262 -10.87 -6.48 -22.35
N GLY A 263 -10.07 -7.21 -21.58
CA GLY A 263 -8.78 -7.76 -22.00
C GLY A 263 -7.76 -7.81 -20.89
N SER A 264 -6.47 -7.87 -21.23
CA SER A 264 -5.39 -7.87 -20.24
C SER A 264 -4.30 -6.88 -20.60
N ALA A 265 -3.70 -6.31 -19.57
CA ALA A 265 -2.56 -5.41 -19.69
C ALA A 265 -1.36 -5.95 -18.91
N LYS A 266 -0.16 -5.53 -19.30
CA LYS A 266 1.08 -5.84 -18.59
C LYS A 266 1.91 -4.59 -18.38
N ALA A 267 2.56 -4.51 -17.24
CA ALA A 267 3.61 -3.53 -17.00
C ALA A 267 4.94 -4.27 -16.78
N PHE A 268 6.00 -3.82 -17.45
CA PHE A 268 7.35 -4.35 -17.30
C PHE A 268 8.30 -3.27 -16.84
N LEU A 269 9.08 -3.58 -15.80
CA LEU A 269 10.11 -2.67 -15.28
C LEU A 269 11.16 -2.40 -16.37
N LYS A 270 11.36 -1.14 -16.71
CA LYS A 270 12.36 -0.66 -17.69
C LYS A 270 13.59 -0.05 -17.03
N GLY A 271 13.43 0.46 -15.85
CA GLY A 271 14.52 1.07 -15.11
C GLY A 271 14.12 1.45 -13.69
N TYR A 272 15.13 1.61 -12.86
CA TYR A 272 14.99 2.03 -11.47
C TYR A 272 16.19 2.85 -11.04
N LYS A 273 15.99 3.79 -10.10
CA LYS A 273 17.06 4.54 -9.42
C LYS A 273 16.65 4.86 -7.99
N GLY A 274 17.63 5.22 -7.17
CA GLY A 274 17.39 5.63 -5.78
C GLY A 274 16.84 4.53 -4.88
N ILE A 275 16.98 3.26 -5.24
CA ILE A 275 16.53 2.12 -4.42
C ILE A 275 17.27 2.10 -3.07
N ARG A 276 16.59 1.53 -2.05
CA ARG A 276 17.13 1.52 -0.68
C ARG A 276 18.22 0.49 -0.46
N ASN A 277 18.02 -0.71 -0.99
CA ASN A 277 18.88 -1.89 -0.75
C ASN A 277 19.54 -2.35 -2.05
N PRO A 278 20.64 -3.12 -1.99
CA PRO A 278 21.22 -3.77 -3.17
C PRO A 278 20.20 -4.67 -3.89
N MET A 279 20.23 -4.68 -5.22
CA MET A 279 19.38 -5.54 -6.05
C MET A 279 19.95 -6.96 -6.13
N THR A 280 19.80 -7.75 -5.07
CA THR A 280 20.40 -9.11 -4.97
C THR A 280 19.57 -10.18 -5.69
N SER A 281 18.36 -9.87 -6.10
CA SER A 281 17.50 -10.76 -6.89
C SER A 281 17.85 -10.82 -8.37
N LYS A 282 18.61 -9.83 -8.88
CA LYS A 282 19.04 -9.79 -10.28
C LYS A 282 20.05 -10.90 -10.55
N LEU A 283 19.74 -11.75 -11.53
CA LEU A 283 20.59 -12.84 -11.97
C LEU A 283 21.55 -12.36 -13.08
N LYS A 284 22.72 -12.95 -13.10
CA LYS A 284 23.73 -12.72 -14.15
C LYS A 284 23.33 -13.37 -15.47
#